data_f1f1c1e75f1ab15a61acfef722cb0f37
#
_entry.id   f1f1c1e75f1ab15a61acfef722cb0f37
#
_cell.length_a   1.000
_cell.length_b   1.000
_cell.length_c   1.000
_cell.angle_alpha   90.00
_cell.angle_beta   90.00
_cell.angle_gamma   90.00
#
_symmetry.space_group_name_H-M   'P 1'
#
loop_
_entity.id
_entity.type
_entity.pdbx_description
1 polymer ?
#
loop_
_entity_poly.entity_id
_entity_poly.type
_entity_poly.pdbx_seq_one_letter_code
_entity_poly.pdbx_strand_id
1 'polypeptide(L)'
;MRLKTAIITFITVLTASFAFANTLGLSDNGDGTWNVNYSSDGEIGGFQFNVDGATINSASGGAAGDAGFMMTASSTTALGFSLSGATIPLGEGILVVLDLDGTPEGLSGIVVSDAVGQDMGFTYDVGGGGDWDGNACSMPANTVHLTSGGSVFYNTSSPIAGFQFEVDGTTISSASGGEAGAAGFMISSSGNIVLGFSLTGATFDGCGTMVELELDGDATGLSGIIISDSGGIALPFEYFEGLG
;
A
#
# COMPACT_ATOMS: atom_id res chain seq x y z
N MET A 1 -20.01 -63.90 -10.51
CA MET A 1 -18.87 -63.04 -10.90
C MET A 1 -19.26 -61.63 -10.56
N ARG A 2 -18.76 -61.07 -9.42
CA ARG A 2 -19.13 -59.72 -8.96
C ARG A 2 -18.04 -58.73 -9.41
N LEU A 3 -18.42 -57.80 -10.29
CA LEU A 3 -17.57 -56.76 -10.80
C LEU A 3 -17.42 -55.70 -9.71
N LYS A 4 -16.18 -55.48 -9.20
CA LYS A 4 -15.86 -54.43 -8.25
C LYS A 4 -15.57 -53.17 -9.06
N THR A 5 -16.48 -52.19 -8.99
CA THR A 5 -16.26 -50.86 -9.55
C THR A 5 -15.29 -50.09 -8.63
N ALA A 6 -14.09 -49.82 -9.11
CA ALA A 6 -13.14 -48.93 -8.42
C ALA A 6 -13.50 -47.49 -8.77
N ILE A 7 -13.90 -46.72 -7.77
CA ILE A 7 -14.09 -45.27 -7.89
C ILE A 7 -12.73 -44.64 -7.71
N ILE A 8 -12.14 -44.09 -8.79
CA ILE A 8 -10.94 -43.27 -8.76
C ILE A 8 -11.38 -41.83 -8.43
N THR A 9 -11.19 -41.44 -7.21
CA THR A 9 -11.40 -40.04 -6.80
C THR A 9 -10.23 -39.20 -7.30
N PHE A 10 -10.46 -38.35 -8.28
CA PHE A 10 -9.50 -37.33 -8.74
C PHE A 10 -9.48 -36.20 -7.70
N ILE A 11 -8.42 -36.12 -6.93
CA ILE A 11 -8.15 -34.97 -6.06
C ILE A 11 -7.53 -33.89 -6.95
N THR A 12 -8.32 -32.91 -7.38
CA THR A 12 -7.81 -31.69 -7.99
C THR A 12 -7.16 -30.86 -6.88
N VAL A 13 -5.83 -30.83 -6.85
CA VAL A 13 -5.08 -29.88 -6.03
C VAL A 13 -5.24 -28.52 -6.70
N LEU A 14 -6.07 -27.67 -6.12
CA LEU A 14 -6.18 -26.25 -6.49
C LEU A 14 -4.91 -25.55 -5.98
N THR A 15 -3.93 -25.36 -6.85
CA THR A 15 -2.79 -24.50 -6.55
C THR A 15 -3.26 -23.06 -6.62
N ALA A 16 -3.43 -22.42 -5.48
CA ALA A 16 -3.58 -20.97 -5.43
C ALA A 16 -2.27 -20.36 -5.96
N SER A 17 -2.32 -19.72 -7.10
CA SER A 17 -1.24 -18.88 -7.61
C SER A 17 -1.32 -17.58 -6.83
N PHE A 18 -0.41 -17.35 -5.91
CA PHE A 18 -0.20 -16.02 -5.34
C PHE A 18 0.42 -15.17 -6.46
N ALA A 19 -0.30 -14.18 -6.92
CA ALA A 19 0.24 -13.16 -7.81
C ALA A 19 0.86 -12.08 -6.90
N PHE A 20 2.18 -11.97 -6.89
CA PHE A 20 2.85 -10.83 -6.26
C PHE A 20 2.64 -9.61 -7.16
N ALA A 21 2.32 -8.46 -6.57
CA ALA A 21 2.41 -7.19 -7.27
C ALA A 21 3.89 -6.78 -7.34
N ASN A 22 4.33 -6.23 -8.47
CA ASN A 22 5.69 -5.71 -8.62
C ASN A 22 5.77 -4.33 -7.97
N THR A 23 6.16 -4.29 -6.68
CA THR A 23 6.18 -3.05 -5.89
C THR A 23 7.47 -2.86 -5.11
N LEU A 24 7.81 -1.58 -4.86
CA LEU A 24 8.80 -1.15 -3.86
C LEU A 24 8.11 -0.30 -2.79
N GLY A 25 8.39 -0.57 -1.53
CA GLY A 25 7.90 0.21 -0.38
C GLY A 25 9.04 0.70 0.51
N LEU A 26 8.75 1.66 1.40
CA LEU A 26 9.69 2.17 2.40
C LEU A 26 9.21 1.83 3.81
N SER A 27 10.13 1.41 4.69
CA SER A 27 9.85 1.27 6.13
C SER A 27 11.00 1.81 6.97
N ASP A 28 10.65 2.58 8.01
CA ASP A 28 11.60 3.20 8.94
C ASP A 28 12.11 2.14 9.94
N ASN A 29 13.43 2.06 10.15
CA ASN A 29 14.04 1.23 11.17
C ASN A 29 14.18 1.94 12.52
N GLY A 30 13.86 3.24 12.62
CA GLY A 30 13.92 4.04 13.84
C GLY A 30 15.32 4.46 14.26
N ASP A 31 16.35 4.23 13.44
CA ASP A 31 17.75 4.53 13.72
C ASP A 31 18.41 5.42 12.64
N GLY A 32 17.60 6.02 11.76
CA GLY A 32 18.04 6.82 10.61
C GLY A 32 18.27 6.00 9.36
N THR A 33 18.09 4.67 9.43
CA THR A 33 18.08 3.80 8.25
C THR A 33 16.66 3.45 7.84
N TRP A 34 16.50 3.17 6.55
CA TRP A 34 15.21 2.82 5.94
C TRP A 34 15.35 1.56 5.09
N ASN A 35 14.42 0.63 5.23
CA ASN A 35 14.34 -0.48 4.32
C ASN A 35 13.59 -0.06 3.05
N VAL A 36 14.13 -0.45 1.90
CA VAL A 36 13.35 -0.53 0.66
C VAL A 36 12.88 -1.97 0.56
N ASN A 37 11.60 -2.18 0.79
CA ASN A 37 10.96 -3.49 0.68
C ASN A 37 10.58 -3.75 -0.78
N TYR A 38 10.53 -5.01 -1.19
CA TYR A 38 10.05 -5.40 -2.52
C TYR A 38 9.03 -6.53 -2.42
N SER A 39 8.07 -6.52 -3.33
CA SER A 39 7.24 -7.64 -3.72
C SER A 39 7.43 -7.85 -5.22
N SER A 40 7.75 -9.07 -5.66
CA SER A 40 8.11 -9.35 -7.05
C SER A 40 7.57 -10.68 -7.53
N ASP A 41 6.96 -10.70 -8.71
CA ASP A 41 6.47 -11.89 -9.39
C ASP A 41 7.55 -12.62 -10.22
N GLY A 42 8.75 -12.03 -10.33
CA GLY A 42 9.88 -12.55 -11.08
C GLY A 42 11.24 -12.28 -10.40
N GLU A 43 12.30 -12.89 -10.94
CA GLU A 43 13.66 -12.65 -10.47
C GLU A 43 14.17 -11.26 -10.88
N ILE A 44 14.72 -10.49 -9.94
CA ILE A 44 15.25 -9.15 -10.17
C ILE A 44 16.73 -9.25 -10.56
N GLY A 45 17.09 -8.68 -11.72
CA GLY A 45 18.47 -8.60 -12.23
C GLY A 45 19.12 -7.26 -11.98
N GLY A 46 18.33 -6.19 -11.77
CA GLY A 46 18.81 -4.86 -11.47
C GLY A 46 17.69 -3.92 -11.06
N PHE A 47 18.05 -2.85 -10.37
CA PHE A 47 17.08 -1.83 -9.95
C PHE A 47 17.69 -0.43 -9.93
N GLN A 48 16.86 0.57 -10.14
CA GLN A 48 17.12 1.99 -9.90
C GLN A 48 15.86 2.64 -9.39
N PHE A 49 16.01 3.58 -8.45
CA PHE A 49 14.92 4.44 -8.00
C PHE A 49 15.48 5.75 -7.41
N ASN A 50 14.63 6.76 -7.31
CA ASN A 50 14.91 7.99 -6.57
C ASN A 50 14.20 7.95 -5.23
N VAL A 51 14.81 8.58 -4.22
CA VAL A 51 14.20 8.88 -2.92
C VAL A 51 13.77 10.34 -2.93
N ASP A 52 12.49 10.58 -2.70
CA ASP A 52 11.92 11.92 -2.62
C ASP A 52 11.88 12.39 -1.16
N GLY A 53 12.13 13.67 -0.92
CA GLY A 53 12.05 14.28 0.42
C GLY A 53 13.25 14.07 1.36
N ALA A 54 14.19 13.17 1.03
CA ALA A 54 15.37 12.88 1.85
C ALA A 54 16.64 12.76 1.01
N THR A 55 17.81 12.80 1.68
CA THR A 55 19.11 12.61 1.05
C THR A 55 19.69 11.25 1.38
N ILE A 56 20.12 10.50 0.37
CA ILE A 56 20.76 9.20 0.53
C ILE A 56 22.24 9.39 0.89
N ASN A 57 22.66 8.90 2.06
CA ASN A 57 24.05 8.82 2.47
C ASN A 57 24.72 7.55 1.97
N SER A 58 24.01 6.41 2.06
CA SER A 58 24.49 5.13 1.56
C SER A 58 23.34 4.15 1.26
N ALA A 59 23.64 3.13 0.44
CA ALA A 59 22.76 2.00 0.15
C ALA A 59 23.53 0.70 0.33
N SER A 60 23.02 -0.25 1.13
CA SER A 60 23.73 -1.49 1.45
C SER A 60 22.79 -2.59 1.94
N GLY A 61 23.25 -3.82 2.01
CA GLY A 61 22.51 -4.93 2.61
C GLY A 61 21.27 -5.36 1.81
N GLY A 62 20.32 -6.01 2.50
CA GLY A 62 19.13 -6.58 1.90
C GLY A 62 19.42 -7.71 0.91
N ALA A 63 18.40 -8.16 0.18
CA ALA A 63 18.53 -9.21 -0.83
C ALA A 63 19.54 -8.86 -1.93
N ALA A 64 19.71 -7.55 -2.24
CA ALA A 64 20.72 -7.09 -3.18
C ALA A 64 22.14 -7.34 -2.67
N GLY A 65 22.40 -7.07 -1.39
CA GLY A 65 23.68 -7.35 -0.75
C GLY A 65 23.97 -8.85 -0.70
N ASP A 66 22.98 -9.65 -0.31
CA ASP A 66 23.09 -11.11 -0.23
C ASP A 66 23.33 -11.76 -1.59
N ALA A 67 22.72 -11.21 -2.67
CA ALA A 67 22.95 -11.64 -4.04
C ALA A 67 24.29 -11.12 -4.63
N GLY A 68 25.04 -10.30 -3.89
CA GLY A 68 26.31 -9.74 -4.34
C GLY A 68 26.19 -8.67 -5.43
N PHE A 69 25.10 -7.90 -5.43
CA PHE A 69 24.94 -6.77 -6.33
C PHE A 69 25.95 -5.66 -6.02
N MET A 70 26.41 -5.02 -7.08
CA MET A 70 27.07 -3.72 -6.94
C MET A 70 26.03 -2.65 -6.72
N MET A 71 26.12 -2.01 -5.54
CA MET A 71 25.22 -0.92 -5.18
C MET A 71 25.97 0.40 -5.20
N THR A 72 25.33 1.42 -5.73
CA THR A 72 25.81 2.81 -5.72
C THR A 72 24.66 3.76 -5.47
N ALA A 73 24.93 4.86 -4.79
CA ALA A 73 23.95 5.90 -4.54
C ALA A 73 24.54 7.29 -4.82
N SER A 74 23.69 8.17 -5.32
CA SER A 74 23.86 9.62 -5.27
C SER A 74 23.03 10.18 -4.11
N SER A 75 22.97 11.49 -3.95
CA SER A 75 22.13 12.12 -2.92
C SER A 75 20.63 11.81 -3.05
N THR A 76 20.16 11.41 -4.23
CA THR A 76 18.72 11.17 -4.51
C THR A 76 18.42 9.85 -5.20
N THR A 77 19.41 9.17 -5.77
CA THR A 77 19.19 7.97 -6.59
C THR A 77 19.98 6.80 -6.05
N ALA A 78 19.35 5.65 -5.89
CA ALA A 78 19.98 4.37 -5.62
C ALA A 78 19.94 3.48 -6.88
N LEU A 79 21.03 2.77 -7.12
CA LEU A 79 21.18 1.83 -8.25
C LEU A 79 21.85 0.55 -7.75
N GLY A 80 21.30 -0.60 -8.14
CA GLY A 80 21.88 -1.91 -7.85
C GLY A 80 21.82 -2.82 -9.08
N PHE A 81 22.92 -3.53 -9.38
CA PHE A 81 22.97 -4.48 -10.47
C PHE A 81 24.01 -5.57 -10.24
N SER A 82 23.84 -6.70 -10.90
CA SER A 82 24.76 -7.82 -10.84
C SER A 82 25.71 -7.85 -12.03
N LEU A 83 27.03 -7.95 -11.78
CA LEU A 83 28.03 -8.20 -12.83
C LEU A 83 28.23 -9.70 -13.08
N SER A 84 27.82 -10.55 -12.14
CA SER A 84 27.97 -12.01 -12.23
C SER A 84 26.75 -12.71 -12.84
N GLY A 85 25.68 -11.98 -13.14
CA GLY A 85 24.39 -12.53 -13.55
C GLY A 85 23.58 -13.14 -12.40
N ALA A 86 23.95 -12.84 -11.13
CA ALA A 86 23.11 -13.20 -9.99
C ALA A 86 21.81 -12.41 -10.01
N THR A 87 20.74 -13.01 -9.49
CA THR A 87 19.40 -12.40 -9.36
C THR A 87 18.93 -12.42 -7.92
N ILE A 88 18.01 -11.52 -7.59
CA ILE A 88 17.24 -11.57 -6.35
C ILE A 88 16.00 -12.42 -6.64
N PRO A 89 15.67 -13.43 -5.79
CA PRO A 89 14.54 -14.31 -6.05
C PRO A 89 13.19 -13.55 -6.09
N LEU A 90 12.23 -14.10 -6.84
CA LEU A 90 10.82 -13.69 -6.72
C LEU A 90 10.32 -13.87 -5.28
N GLY A 91 9.31 -13.08 -4.91
CA GLY A 91 8.74 -13.08 -3.56
C GLY A 91 8.84 -11.70 -2.91
N GLU A 92 8.90 -11.68 -1.61
CA GLU A 92 8.92 -10.46 -0.80
C GLU A 92 10.14 -10.40 0.11
N GLY A 93 10.57 -9.19 0.44
CA GLY A 93 11.69 -8.99 1.34
C GLY A 93 12.24 -7.58 1.33
N ILE A 94 13.35 -7.37 2.01
CA ILE A 94 14.11 -6.13 1.97
C ILE A 94 15.03 -6.17 0.75
N LEU A 95 14.81 -5.26 -0.21
CA LEU A 95 15.66 -5.12 -1.39
C LEU A 95 17.04 -4.57 -1.02
N VAL A 96 17.04 -3.44 -0.34
CA VAL A 96 18.23 -2.72 0.10
C VAL A 96 17.93 -1.87 1.33
N VAL A 97 18.92 -1.61 2.16
CA VAL A 97 18.83 -0.69 3.31
C VAL A 97 19.51 0.63 2.93
N LEU A 98 18.82 1.74 3.14
CA LEU A 98 19.30 3.10 2.90
C LEU A 98 19.63 3.77 4.24
N ASP A 99 20.74 4.48 4.29
CA ASP A 99 21.03 5.48 5.32
C ASP A 99 20.60 6.83 4.75
N LEU A 100 19.62 7.47 5.39
CA LEU A 100 19.00 8.72 4.92
C LEU A 100 19.22 9.88 5.90
N ASP A 101 19.41 11.07 5.33
CA ASP A 101 19.30 12.33 6.06
C ASP A 101 17.96 12.99 5.71
N GLY A 102 17.06 13.06 6.71
CA GLY A 102 15.66 13.47 6.56
C GLY A 102 14.70 12.29 6.47
N THR A 103 13.40 12.61 6.43
CA THR A 103 12.31 11.62 6.27
C THR A 103 11.90 11.57 4.81
N PRO A 104 11.97 10.39 4.15
CA PRO A 104 11.56 10.26 2.76
C PRO A 104 10.04 10.42 2.61
N GLU A 105 9.62 11.06 1.53
CA GLU A 105 8.21 11.20 1.15
C GLU A 105 7.74 10.06 0.24
N GLY A 106 8.71 9.35 -0.40
CA GLY A 106 8.39 8.24 -1.29
C GLY A 106 9.55 7.84 -2.21
N LEU A 107 9.23 6.96 -3.15
CA LEU A 107 10.13 6.55 -4.23
C LEU A 107 9.55 6.96 -5.58
N SER A 108 10.42 7.46 -6.47
CA SER A 108 10.07 7.82 -7.84
C SER A 108 11.12 7.33 -8.84
N GLY A 109 10.82 7.45 -10.15
CA GLY A 109 11.74 7.02 -11.20
C GLY A 109 12.16 5.56 -11.09
N ILE A 110 11.26 4.72 -10.60
CA ILE A 110 11.50 3.29 -10.36
C ILE A 110 11.67 2.57 -11.69
N VAL A 111 12.79 1.87 -11.83
CA VAL A 111 13.07 0.91 -12.90
C VAL A 111 13.65 -0.33 -12.25
N VAL A 112 12.93 -1.44 -12.33
CA VAL A 112 13.40 -2.76 -11.88
C VAL A 112 13.36 -3.70 -13.06
N SER A 113 14.45 -4.38 -13.32
CA SER A 113 14.59 -5.26 -14.48
C SER A 113 14.86 -6.70 -14.09
N ASP A 114 14.44 -7.62 -14.94
CA ASP A 114 14.80 -9.02 -14.86
C ASP A 114 16.27 -9.28 -15.25
N ALA A 115 16.67 -10.57 -15.23
CA ALA A 115 18.04 -11.01 -15.57
C ALA A 115 18.45 -10.70 -17.02
N VAL A 116 17.50 -10.41 -17.92
CA VAL A 116 17.77 -10.08 -19.34
C VAL A 116 17.60 -8.59 -19.61
N GLY A 117 17.33 -7.77 -18.58
CA GLY A 117 17.22 -6.32 -18.66
C GLY A 117 15.85 -5.82 -19.13
N GLN A 118 14.80 -6.64 -19.06
CA GLN A 118 13.43 -6.21 -19.33
C GLN A 118 12.84 -5.55 -18.08
N ASP A 119 12.19 -4.41 -18.27
CA ASP A 119 11.45 -3.72 -17.21
C ASP A 119 10.30 -4.59 -16.71
N MET A 120 10.23 -4.78 -15.41
CA MET A 120 9.21 -5.58 -14.71
C MET A 120 7.98 -4.76 -14.28
N GLY A 121 7.94 -3.46 -14.58
CA GLY A 121 6.79 -2.59 -14.30
C GLY A 121 6.55 -2.34 -12.82
N PHE A 122 7.59 -2.21 -12.02
CA PHE A 122 7.46 -1.92 -10.60
C PHE A 122 6.87 -0.53 -10.36
N THR A 123 6.02 -0.45 -9.33
CA THR A 123 5.44 0.80 -8.83
C THR A 123 5.84 1.05 -7.38
N TYR A 124 5.72 2.30 -6.92
CA TYR A 124 5.88 2.59 -5.52
C TYR A 124 4.62 2.16 -4.76
N ASP A 125 4.83 1.29 -3.78
CA ASP A 125 3.81 0.94 -2.81
C ASP A 125 3.88 1.96 -1.67
N VAL A 126 2.94 2.86 -1.65
CA VAL A 126 2.81 3.88 -0.59
C VAL A 126 2.49 3.26 0.77
N GLY A 127 2.20 1.95 0.81
CA GLY A 127 1.90 1.18 2.00
C GLY A 127 3.11 0.64 2.77
N GLY A 128 4.35 0.83 2.26
CA GLY A 128 5.59 0.33 2.89
C GLY A 128 5.48 -1.14 3.34
N GLY A 129 6.18 -2.07 2.66
CA GLY A 129 6.16 -3.51 2.97
C GLY A 129 6.72 -3.88 4.35
N GLY A 130 6.01 -3.52 5.39
CA GLY A 130 6.13 -3.97 6.77
C GLY A 130 4.73 -4.21 7.29
N ASP A 131 4.55 -5.15 8.22
CA ASP A 131 3.26 -5.38 8.87
C ASP A 131 2.70 -4.04 9.36
N TRP A 132 1.65 -3.53 8.68
CA TRP A 132 0.95 -2.35 9.17
C TRP A 132 0.44 -2.64 10.59
N ASP A 133 0.78 -1.77 11.53
CA ASP A 133 0.47 -1.94 12.94
C ASP A 133 -1.03 -1.78 13.28
N GLY A 134 -1.88 -1.60 12.26
CA GLY A 134 -3.31 -1.34 12.42
C GLY A 134 -3.63 0.08 12.89
N ASN A 135 -2.64 0.97 12.92
CA ASN A 135 -2.81 2.35 13.34
C ASN A 135 -2.99 3.27 12.12
N ALA A 136 -4.10 4.02 12.09
CA ALA A 136 -4.38 4.97 11.02
C ALA A 136 -3.25 6.00 10.80
N CYS A 137 -2.54 6.38 11.87
CA CYS A 137 -1.46 7.37 11.79
C CYS A 137 -0.15 6.80 11.21
N SER A 138 -0.03 5.48 11.11
CA SER A 138 1.08 4.80 10.44
C SER A 138 0.80 4.57 8.95
N MET A 139 -0.40 4.90 8.46
CA MET A 139 -0.74 4.83 7.03
C MET A 139 -0.04 5.97 6.28
N PRO A 140 0.25 5.78 4.98
CA PRO A 140 0.71 6.87 4.12
C PRO A 140 -0.23 8.06 4.13
N ALA A 141 0.31 9.28 3.97
CA ALA A 141 -0.52 10.49 3.88
C ALA A 141 -1.43 10.44 2.65
N ASN A 142 -2.65 10.96 2.81
CA ASN A 142 -3.71 10.95 1.79
C ASN A 142 -4.15 9.54 1.39
N THR A 143 -4.28 8.65 2.37
CA THR A 143 -4.86 7.33 2.16
C THR A 143 -6.05 7.07 3.08
N VAL A 144 -6.89 6.13 2.64
CA VAL A 144 -7.99 5.55 3.42
C VAL A 144 -7.87 4.03 3.43
N HIS A 145 -8.28 3.40 4.53
CA HIS A 145 -8.31 1.95 4.69
C HIS A 145 -9.63 1.52 5.36
N LEU A 146 -10.24 0.44 4.88
CA LEU A 146 -11.41 -0.17 5.48
C LEU A 146 -10.99 -1.39 6.30
N THR A 147 -11.22 -1.34 7.60
CA THR A 147 -11.00 -2.49 8.48
C THR A 147 -12.09 -3.54 8.32
N SER A 148 -11.82 -4.79 8.67
CA SER A 148 -12.84 -5.86 8.72
C SER A 148 -13.98 -5.58 9.70
N GLY A 149 -13.79 -4.67 10.66
CA GLY A 149 -14.80 -4.21 11.61
C GLY A 149 -15.70 -3.10 11.09
N GLY A 150 -15.47 -2.56 9.89
CA GLY A 150 -16.25 -1.49 9.30
C GLY A 150 -15.73 -0.08 9.61
N SER A 151 -14.62 0.08 10.32
CA SER A 151 -13.99 1.39 10.52
C SER A 151 -13.27 1.82 9.26
N VAL A 152 -13.55 3.01 8.75
CA VAL A 152 -12.78 3.62 7.67
C VAL A 152 -11.72 4.52 8.29
N PHE A 153 -10.46 4.07 8.23
CA PHE A 153 -9.32 4.84 8.68
C PHE A 153 -8.87 5.82 7.60
N TYR A 154 -8.23 6.92 8.02
CA TYR A 154 -7.63 7.89 7.13
C TYR A 154 -6.35 8.46 7.73
N ASN A 155 -5.46 8.90 6.85
CA ASN A 155 -4.34 9.77 7.16
C ASN A 155 -4.28 10.88 6.09
N THR A 156 -4.24 12.14 6.50
CA THR A 156 -4.29 13.28 5.58
C THR A 156 -3.25 14.34 5.89
N SER A 157 -2.69 14.94 4.84
CA SER A 157 -1.82 16.11 4.92
C SER A 157 -2.59 17.44 4.81
N SER A 158 -3.92 17.39 4.57
CA SER A 158 -4.75 18.58 4.33
C SER A 158 -6.13 18.43 4.95
N PRO A 159 -6.77 19.50 5.45
CA PRO A 159 -8.11 19.43 6.01
C PRO A 159 -9.15 18.91 5.02
N ILE A 160 -9.96 17.93 5.47
CA ILE A 160 -11.04 17.31 4.71
C ILE A 160 -12.34 18.06 5.00
N ALA A 161 -13.07 18.45 3.97
CA ALA A 161 -14.38 19.10 4.05
C ALA A 161 -15.53 18.26 3.46
N GLY A 162 -15.21 17.25 2.67
CA GLY A 162 -16.16 16.31 2.12
C GLY A 162 -15.49 15.04 1.62
N PHE A 163 -16.26 13.95 1.63
CA PHE A 163 -15.80 12.67 1.11
C PHE A 163 -16.95 11.86 0.49
N GLN A 164 -16.62 11.06 -0.48
CA GLN A 164 -17.46 10.02 -1.06
C GLN A 164 -16.57 8.82 -1.37
N PHE A 165 -17.10 7.62 -1.19
CA PHE A 165 -16.47 6.37 -1.65
C PHE A 165 -17.52 5.26 -1.78
N GLU A 166 -17.14 4.19 -2.45
CA GLU A 166 -17.92 2.95 -2.57
C GLU A 166 -17.23 1.84 -1.78
N VAL A 167 -18.03 1.03 -1.08
CA VAL A 167 -17.56 -0.19 -0.42
C VAL A 167 -17.68 -1.34 -1.41
N ASP A 168 -16.58 -2.04 -1.65
CA ASP A 168 -16.55 -3.18 -2.57
C ASP A 168 -16.89 -4.48 -1.83
N GLY A 169 -17.61 -5.36 -2.50
CA GLY A 169 -17.93 -6.71 -2.02
C GLY A 169 -19.21 -6.82 -1.18
N THR A 170 -19.71 -5.74 -0.59
CA THR A 170 -20.93 -5.77 0.26
C THR A 170 -21.73 -4.47 0.20
N THR A 171 -22.90 -4.46 0.83
CA THR A 171 -23.71 -3.27 1.09
C THR A 171 -23.54 -2.77 2.52
N ILE A 172 -24.03 -1.55 2.75
CA ILE A 172 -23.88 -0.83 4.02
C ILE A 172 -25.26 -0.61 4.61
N SER A 173 -25.49 -1.08 5.85
CA SER A 173 -26.72 -0.83 6.61
C SER A 173 -26.74 0.57 7.23
N SER A 174 -25.61 1.07 7.71
CA SER A 174 -25.48 2.43 8.24
C SER A 174 -24.04 2.96 8.15
N ALA A 175 -23.90 4.29 8.16
CA ALA A 175 -22.63 5.00 8.27
C ALA A 175 -22.77 6.16 9.25
N SER A 176 -21.89 6.27 10.25
CA SER A 176 -21.95 7.31 11.28
C SER A 176 -20.63 7.42 12.06
N GLY A 177 -20.53 8.40 12.94
CA GLY A 177 -19.42 8.51 13.89
C GLY A 177 -18.09 8.94 13.25
N GLY A 178 -16.99 8.54 13.87
CA GLY A 178 -15.64 8.93 13.50
C GLY A 178 -15.39 10.43 13.65
N GLU A 179 -14.25 10.90 13.11
CA GLU A 179 -13.88 12.32 13.09
C GLU A 179 -14.87 13.17 12.29
N ALA A 180 -15.44 12.60 11.21
CA ALA A 180 -16.48 13.28 10.44
C ALA A 180 -17.73 13.54 11.28
N GLY A 181 -18.18 12.56 12.05
CA GLY A 181 -19.29 12.73 12.98
C GLY A 181 -18.99 13.72 14.11
N ALA A 182 -17.79 13.66 14.67
CA ALA A 182 -17.32 14.60 15.70
C ALA A 182 -17.22 16.05 15.17
N ALA A 183 -16.84 16.23 13.90
CA ALA A 183 -16.82 17.53 13.22
C ALA A 183 -18.22 18.02 12.80
N GLY A 184 -19.27 17.22 13.01
CA GLY A 184 -20.64 17.58 12.66
C GLY A 184 -21.00 17.47 11.18
N PHE A 185 -20.35 16.56 10.47
CA PHE A 185 -20.68 16.25 9.07
C PHE A 185 -22.04 15.57 8.98
N MET A 186 -22.75 15.89 7.91
CA MET A 186 -23.86 15.06 7.46
C MET A 186 -23.31 13.84 6.74
N ILE A 187 -23.54 12.66 7.33
CA ILE A 187 -23.11 11.38 6.79
C ILE A 187 -24.33 10.62 6.30
N SER A 188 -24.26 10.08 5.10
CA SER A 188 -25.35 9.32 4.47
C SER A 188 -24.77 8.12 3.73
N SER A 189 -25.47 6.98 3.79
CA SER A 189 -25.15 5.78 3.00
C SER A 189 -26.34 5.33 2.18
N SER A 190 -26.08 4.74 1.01
CA SER A 190 -27.10 4.16 0.15
C SER A 190 -26.48 3.03 -0.70
N GLY A 191 -26.94 1.82 -0.48
CA GLY A 191 -26.36 0.64 -1.12
C GLY A 191 -24.94 0.41 -0.64
N ASN A 192 -23.96 0.61 -1.51
CA ASN A 192 -22.53 0.54 -1.19
C ASN A 192 -21.83 1.91 -1.16
N ILE A 193 -22.55 3.02 -1.35
CA ILE A 193 -22.00 4.37 -1.41
C ILE A 193 -22.11 5.04 -0.05
N VAL A 194 -21.04 5.71 0.38
CA VAL A 194 -20.99 6.60 1.55
C VAL A 194 -20.67 8.02 1.08
N LEU A 195 -21.41 8.99 1.62
CA LEU A 195 -21.20 10.41 1.38
C LEU A 195 -21.15 11.14 2.73
N GLY A 196 -20.14 11.97 2.94
CA GLY A 196 -20.02 12.85 4.09
C GLY A 196 -19.63 14.27 3.69
N PHE A 197 -20.31 15.28 4.23
CA PHE A 197 -19.98 16.68 3.96
C PHE A 197 -20.42 17.60 5.09
N SER A 198 -19.77 18.76 5.20
CA SER A 198 -20.11 19.79 6.16
C SER A 198 -20.96 20.87 5.53
N LEU A 199 -22.10 21.21 6.18
CA LEU A 199 -22.92 22.39 5.81
C LEU A 199 -22.43 23.67 6.49
N THR A 200 -21.61 23.55 7.52
CA THR A 200 -21.12 24.69 8.33
C THR A 200 -19.71 25.13 7.93
N GLY A 201 -19.06 24.43 6.98
CA GLY A 201 -17.67 24.65 6.62
C GLY A 201 -16.68 24.02 7.63
N ALA A 202 -17.15 23.13 8.50
CA ALA A 202 -16.26 22.37 9.39
C ALA A 202 -15.40 21.42 8.59
N THR A 203 -14.19 21.18 9.08
CA THR A 203 -13.20 20.25 8.51
C THR A 203 -12.61 19.40 9.62
N PHE A 204 -12.01 18.27 9.27
CA PHE A 204 -11.15 17.49 10.14
C PHE A 204 -9.85 17.17 9.39
N ASP A 205 -8.78 16.91 10.14
CA ASP A 205 -7.43 16.66 9.59
C ASP A 205 -6.68 15.62 10.45
N GLY A 206 -5.41 15.39 10.11
CA GLY A 206 -4.57 14.42 10.81
C GLY A 206 -4.84 12.98 10.39
N CYS A 207 -5.00 12.10 11.38
CA CYS A 207 -5.17 10.67 11.15
C CYS A 207 -6.09 10.04 12.21
N GLY A 208 -6.85 9.03 11.83
CA GLY A 208 -7.77 8.36 12.73
C GLY A 208 -8.89 7.63 11.99
N THR A 209 -10.02 7.46 12.65
CA THR A 209 -11.23 6.91 12.05
C THR A 209 -12.06 8.02 11.41
N MET A 210 -12.22 7.99 10.09
CA MET A 210 -13.06 8.94 9.35
C MET A 210 -14.54 8.74 9.66
N VAL A 211 -15.01 7.52 9.52
CA VAL A 211 -16.41 7.11 9.68
C VAL A 211 -16.48 5.63 10.06
N GLU A 212 -17.51 5.23 10.80
CA GLU A 212 -17.83 3.85 11.11
C GLU A 212 -18.98 3.36 10.23
N LEU A 213 -18.83 2.15 9.68
CA LEU A 213 -19.81 1.50 8.81
C LEU A 213 -20.36 0.24 9.48
N GLU A 214 -21.68 0.03 9.34
CA GLU A 214 -22.27 -1.28 9.56
C GLU A 214 -22.38 -1.99 8.20
N LEU A 215 -21.59 -3.03 8.02
CA LEU A 215 -21.50 -3.82 6.79
C LEU A 215 -22.49 -5.00 6.84
N ASP A 216 -23.17 -5.29 5.71
CA ASP A 216 -24.10 -6.45 5.62
C ASP A 216 -23.34 -7.76 5.30
N GLY A 217 -22.04 -7.70 5.01
CA GLY A 217 -21.19 -8.85 4.65
C GLY A 217 -19.72 -8.46 4.62
N ASP A 218 -18.90 -9.33 4.06
CA ASP A 218 -17.45 -9.12 3.96
C ASP A 218 -17.13 -8.11 2.84
N ALA A 219 -16.54 -6.98 3.20
CA ALA A 219 -16.05 -6.00 2.27
C ALA A 219 -14.65 -6.39 1.75
N THR A 220 -14.35 -6.06 0.51
CA THR A 220 -13.05 -6.33 -0.12
C THR A 220 -12.19 -5.09 -0.28
N GLY A 221 -12.72 -3.89 0.00
CA GLY A 221 -11.99 -2.63 -0.06
C GLY A 221 -12.89 -1.43 -0.31
N LEU A 222 -12.28 -0.33 -0.71
CA LEU A 222 -12.96 0.91 -1.11
C LEU A 222 -12.55 1.30 -2.52
N SER A 223 -13.52 1.80 -3.30
CA SER A 223 -13.32 2.34 -4.64
C SER A 223 -14.07 3.66 -4.83
N GLY A 224 -13.91 4.32 -5.97
CA GLY A 224 -14.61 5.58 -6.26
C GLY A 224 -14.32 6.69 -5.25
N ILE A 225 -13.13 6.70 -4.64
CA ILE A 225 -12.73 7.60 -3.56
C ILE A 225 -12.61 9.03 -4.10
N ILE A 226 -13.40 9.93 -3.52
CA ILE A 226 -13.37 11.37 -3.78
C ILE A 226 -13.35 12.06 -2.43
N ILE A 227 -12.25 12.70 -2.09
CA ILE A 227 -12.10 13.48 -0.86
C ILE A 227 -11.73 14.91 -1.26
N SER A 228 -12.33 15.91 -0.63
CA SER A 228 -12.15 17.30 -0.99
C SER A 228 -11.85 18.20 0.19
N ASP A 229 -11.11 19.26 -0.09
CA ASP A 229 -10.87 20.36 0.83
C ASP A 229 -12.10 21.31 0.93
N SER A 230 -11.98 22.36 1.75
CA SER A 230 -13.02 23.36 1.96
C SER A 230 -13.29 24.25 0.73
N GLY A 231 -12.42 24.22 -0.26
CA GLY A 231 -12.61 24.89 -1.56
C GLY A 231 -13.32 24.00 -2.59
N GLY A 232 -13.59 22.74 -2.24
CA GLY A 232 -14.15 21.72 -3.15
C GLY A 232 -13.12 21.16 -4.13
N ILE A 233 -11.81 21.34 -3.86
CA ILE A 233 -10.74 20.78 -4.67
C ILE A 233 -10.51 19.35 -4.21
N ALA A 234 -10.46 18.41 -5.16
CA ALA A 234 -10.18 17.02 -4.87
C ALA A 234 -8.75 16.86 -4.32
N LEU A 235 -8.63 16.17 -3.21
CA LEU A 235 -7.36 15.75 -2.62
C LEU A 235 -6.93 14.41 -3.23
N PRO A 236 -5.63 14.13 -3.41
CA PRO A 236 -5.12 12.93 -4.08
C PRO A 236 -5.15 11.72 -3.15
N PHE A 237 -6.34 11.29 -2.74
CA PHE A 237 -6.51 10.12 -1.88
C PHE A 237 -6.53 8.82 -2.66
N GLU A 238 -5.91 7.79 -2.06
CA GLU A 238 -5.88 6.43 -2.57
C GLU A 238 -6.32 5.44 -1.49
N TYR A 239 -6.73 4.24 -1.92
CA TYR A 239 -7.01 3.15 -1.00
C TYR A 239 -5.70 2.48 -0.57
N PHE A 240 -5.53 2.32 0.73
CA PHE A 240 -4.43 1.57 1.33
C PHE A 240 -4.93 0.18 1.72
N GLU A 241 -4.42 -0.86 1.08
CA GLU A 241 -4.92 -2.22 1.30
C GLU A 241 -4.57 -2.78 2.68
N GLY A 242 -3.52 -2.25 3.32
CA GLY A 242 -3.04 -2.76 4.59
C GLY A 242 -2.63 -4.22 4.45
N LEU A 243 -1.37 -4.54 4.38
CA LEU A 243 -0.93 -5.93 4.37
C LEU A 243 -1.15 -6.52 5.76
N GLY A 244 -2.11 -7.44 5.87
CA GLY A 244 -2.34 -8.28 7.03
C GLY A 244 -1.61 -9.61 6.89
#